data_6f729ae34bcf2935885c2780523a2eb5
#
_entry.id   6f729ae34bcf2935885c2780523a2eb5
#
_cell.length_a   1.000
_cell.length_b   1.000
_cell.length_c   1.000
_cell.angle_alpha   90.00
_cell.angle_beta   90.00
_cell.angle_gamma   90.00
#
_symmetry.space_group_name_H-M   'P 1'
#
loop_
_entity.id
_entity.type
_entity.pdbx_description
1 polymer ?
#
loop_
_entity_poly.entity_id
_entity_poly.type
_entity_poly.pdbx_seq_one_letter_code
_entity_poly.pdbx_strand_id
1 'polypeptide(L)'
;LFQEKKDLIADFICSKIYRYFVSPIDDKSIISEMSITLKENDFELSPVFKQLFKSEYFFDSKNSNVLIKSPIDLMVGLHHQLGFRYQDDLDLPLQLRNKCRDMSQTIFSPVDVAGWQGNHDWINSETLPKRWEFADYLLIRYWKKNKNQFKNLLKALVGTKETNLEVIVNKLKDFMFCNYEIKDEEMTEAINVFIGEVPESYFEDGTWTINDSSVPRQVYDLMRYLIVLPEFQLK
;
A
#
# COMPACT_ATOMS: atom_id res chain seq x y z
N LEU A 1 28.40 -7.76 27.71
CA LEU A 1 27.37 -6.83 27.21
C LEU A 1 25.98 -7.49 27.22
N PHE A 2 25.78 -8.63 26.56
CA PHE A 2 24.48 -9.31 26.52
C PHE A 2 23.97 -9.79 27.89
N GLN A 3 24.86 -10.20 28.76
CA GLN A 3 24.49 -10.61 30.13
C GLN A 3 24.08 -9.43 31.02
N GLU A 4 24.84 -8.32 30.93
CA GLU A 4 24.62 -7.14 31.79
C GLU A 4 23.46 -6.23 31.31
N LYS A 5 23.18 -6.20 30.01
CA LYS A 5 22.16 -5.33 29.39
C LYS A 5 21.06 -6.10 28.68
N LYS A 6 20.81 -7.34 29.11
CA LYS A 6 19.87 -8.26 28.47
C LYS A 6 18.49 -7.62 28.28
N ASP A 7 17.98 -6.92 29.28
CA ASP A 7 16.66 -6.28 29.24
C ASP A 7 16.63 -5.12 28.22
N LEU A 8 17.60 -4.23 28.28
CA LEU A 8 17.68 -3.07 27.38
C LEU A 8 17.81 -3.50 25.89
N ILE A 9 18.57 -4.58 25.63
CA ILE A 9 18.74 -5.11 24.28
C ILE A 9 17.43 -5.72 23.78
N ALA A 10 16.74 -6.48 24.61
CA ALA A 10 15.46 -7.09 24.28
C ALA A 10 14.41 -6.04 23.98
N ASP A 11 14.26 -5.04 24.84
CA ASP A 11 13.31 -3.93 24.64
C ASP A 11 13.62 -3.15 23.37
N PHE A 12 14.87 -2.86 23.09
CA PHE A 12 15.28 -2.17 21.88
C PHE A 12 14.96 -2.95 20.60
N ILE A 13 15.23 -4.25 20.58
CA ILE A 13 14.92 -5.11 19.42
C ILE A 13 13.41 -5.21 19.23
N CYS A 14 12.66 -5.47 20.29
CA CYS A 14 11.21 -5.59 20.24
C CYS A 14 10.52 -4.28 19.86
N SER A 15 11.00 -3.13 20.36
CA SER A 15 10.52 -1.82 19.94
C SER A 15 10.73 -1.59 18.43
N LYS A 16 11.89 -1.96 17.88
CA LYS A 16 12.13 -1.86 16.42
C LYS A 16 11.18 -2.77 15.62
N ILE A 17 10.96 -4.00 16.07
CA ILE A 17 10.01 -4.93 15.43
C ILE A 17 8.60 -4.35 15.49
N TYR A 18 8.18 -3.86 16.64
CA TYR A 18 6.87 -3.26 16.85
C TYR A 18 6.63 -2.07 15.92
N ARG A 19 7.58 -1.11 15.89
CA ARG A 19 7.47 0.08 15.03
C ARG A 19 7.45 -0.24 13.54
N TYR A 20 8.07 -1.31 13.14
CA TYR A 20 8.11 -1.71 11.73
C TYR A 20 6.82 -2.39 11.27
N PHE A 21 6.20 -3.20 12.13
CA PHE A 21 5.07 -4.05 11.75
C PHE A 21 3.71 -3.60 12.28
N VAL A 22 3.67 -2.78 13.34
CA VAL A 22 2.43 -2.46 14.04
C VAL A 22 2.14 -0.96 14.05
N SER A 23 2.94 -0.17 14.75
CA SER A 23 2.66 1.25 14.96
C SER A 23 3.95 2.05 15.17
N PRO A 24 4.04 3.28 14.67
CA PRO A 24 5.20 4.16 14.93
C PRO A 24 5.29 4.60 16.41
N ILE A 25 4.19 4.45 17.18
CA ILE A 25 4.10 4.82 18.59
C ILE A 25 4.19 3.55 19.42
N ASP A 26 5.19 3.48 20.32
CA ASP A 26 5.43 2.31 21.15
C ASP A 26 4.28 2.03 22.10
N ASP A 27 3.75 0.81 22.10
CA ASP A 27 2.98 0.24 23.18
C ASP A 27 3.91 -0.52 24.12
N LYS A 28 4.19 0.09 25.27
CA LYS A 28 5.15 -0.46 26.25
C LYS A 28 4.73 -1.81 26.82
N SER A 29 3.43 -2.09 26.91
CA SER A 29 2.93 -3.37 27.44
C SER A 29 3.24 -4.50 26.45
N ILE A 30 2.91 -4.32 25.19
CA ILE A 30 3.16 -5.29 24.13
C ILE A 30 4.67 -5.50 23.92
N ILE A 31 5.44 -4.42 23.89
CA ILE A 31 6.90 -4.49 23.76
C ILE A 31 7.53 -5.26 24.92
N SER A 32 7.05 -5.03 26.16
CA SER A 32 7.54 -5.75 27.35
C SER A 32 7.24 -7.26 27.26
N GLU A 33 6.04 -7.64 26.83
CA GLU A 33 5.69 -9.05 26.63
C GLU A 33 6.57 -9.71 25.55
N MET A 34 6.78 -9.03 24.43
CA MET A 34 7.69 -9.48 23.36
C MET A 34 9.13 -9.62 23.88
N SER A 35 9.58 -8.69 24.73
CA SER A 35 10.93 -8.70 25.33
C SER A 35 11.13 -9.88 26.28
N ILE A 36 10.10 -10.25 27.06
CA ILE A 36 10.13 -11.45 27.90
C ILE A 36 10.31 -12.69 27.01
N THR A 37 9.47 -12.85 26.00
CA THR A 37 9.56 -13.96 25.04
C THR A 37 10.93 -14.04 24.38
N LEU A 38 11.50 -12.91 23.97
CA LEU A 38 12.83 -12.85 23.36
C LEU A 38 13.93 -13.37 24.30
N LYS A 39 13.87 -12.94 25.57
CA LYS A 39 14.84 -13.34 26.61
C LYS A 39 14.74 -14.81 27.00
N GLU A 40 13.51 -15.34 27.09
CA GLU A 40 13.25 -16.75 27.44
C GLU A 40 13.66 -17.72 26.33
N ASN A 41 13.77 -17.23 25.10
CA ASN A 41 14.19 -18.03 23.94
C ASN A 41 15.59 -17.63 23.42
N ASP A 42 16.49 -17.26 24.32
CA ASP A 42 17.91 -16.96 24.01
C ASP A 42 18.11 -16.00 22.82
N PHE A 43 17.26 -14.98 22.70
CA PHE A 43 17.22 -14.00 21.61
C PHE A 43 16.88 -14.58 20.22
N GLU A 44 16.25 -15.75 20.18
CA GLU A 44 15.62 -16.27 18.97
C GLU A 44 14.41 -15.38 18.58
N LEU A 45 14.40 -14.88 17.34
CA LEU A 45 13.35 -13.97 16.87
C LEU A 45 12.05 -14.70 16.48
N SER A 46 12.14 -15.98 16.08
CA SER A 46 10.99 -16.74 15.58
C SER A 46 9.83 -16.83 16.59
N PRO A 47 10.05 -17.09 17.89
CA PRO A 47 8.98 -17.05 18.89
C PRO A 47 8.31 -15.68 19.02
N VAL A 48 9.10 -14.60 18.97
CA VAL A 48 8.59 -13.21 19.04
C VAL A 48 7.68 -12.88 17.86
N PHE A 49 8.11 -13.23 16.65
CA PHE A 49 7.26 -13.03 15.47
C PHE A 49 5.99 -13.89 15.50
N LYS A 50 6.09 -15.14 16.00
CA LYS A 50 4.90 -15.97 16.17
C LYS A 50 3.92 -15.40 17.20
N GLN A 51 4.42 -14.86 18.31
CA GLN A 51 3.61 -14.18 19.32
C GLN A 51 2.90 -12.98 18.69
N LEU A 52 3.65 -12.08 18.05
CA LEU A 52 3.12 -10.86 17.47
C LEU A 52 2.07 -11.14 16.39
N PHE A 53 2.42 -11.92 15.36
CA PHE A 53 1.55 -12.15 14.19
C PHE A 53 0.36 -13.09 14.44
N LYS A 54 0.27 -13.71 15.63
CA LYS A 54 -0.90 -14.49 16.05
C LYS A 54 -1.72 -13.79 17.11
N SER A 55 -1.30 -12.63 17.60
CA SER A 55 -2.02 -11.89 18.63
C SER A 55 -3.24 -11.19 18.03
N GLU A 56 -4.33 -11.13 18.80
CA GLU A 56 -5.51 -10.32 18.44
C GLU A 56 -5.13 -8.84 18.28
N TYR A 57 -4.18 -8.37 19.05
CA TYR A 57 -3.66 -7.01 18.99
C TYR A 57 -3.11 -6.65 17.60
N PHE A 58 -2.40 -7.56 16.94
CA PHE A 58 -1.86 -7.31 15.59
C PHE A 58 -2.96 -7.07 14.56
N PHE A 59 -4.10 -7.74 14.71
CA PHE A 59 -5.26 -7.62 13.82
C PHE A 59 -6.29 -6.59 14.28
N ASP A 60 -6.04 -5.86 15.36
CA ASP A 60 -6.91 -4.78 15.81
C ASP A 60 -6.95 -3.67 14.77
N SER A 61 -8.15 -3.23 14.40
CA SER A 61 -8.37 -2.20 13.37
C SER A 61 -7.63 -0.89 13.66
N LYS A 62 -7.40 -0.55 14.95
CA LYS A 62 -6.62 0.62 15.34
C LYS A 62 -5.15 0.59 14.85
N ASN A 63 -4.63 -0.59 14.54
CA ASN A 63 -3.27 -0.79 14.03
C ASN A 63 -3.21 -0.89 12.51
N SER A 64 -4.35 -0.81 11.83
CA SER A 64 -4.42 -0.79 10.36
C SER A 64 -4.19 0.62 9.82
N ASN A 65 -3.45 0.72 8.74
CA ASN A 65 -3.21 1.98 8.02
C ASN A 65 -2.60 3.10 8.88
N VAL A 66 -1.76 2.74 9.85
CA VAL A 66 -1.06 3.70 10.74
C VAL A 66 0.40 3.91 10.35
N LEU A 67 0.93 3.06 9.47
CA LEU A 67 2.31 3.14 8.98
C LEU A 67 2.33 3.76 7.59
N ILE A 68 3.27 4.68 7.36
CA ILE A 68 3.50 5.23 6.03
C ILE A 68 4.33 4.24 5.21
N LYS A 69 3.87 3.91 4.01
CA LYS A 69 4.62 3.08 3.06
C LYS A 69 6.01 3.68 2.81
N SER A 70 7.05 2.89 2.95
CA SER A 70 8.36 3.30 2.45
C SER A 70 8.33 3.47 0.92
N PRO A 71 9.30 4.16 0.30
CA PRO A 71 9.36 4.24 -1.16
C PRO A 71 9.34 2.87 -1.86
N ILE A 72 10.01 1.86 -1.30
CA ILE A 72 9.98 0.51 -1.85
C ILE A 72 8.64 -0.18 -1.65
N ASP A 73 7.98 -0.02 -0.49
CA ASP A 73 6.62 -0.51 -0.26
C ASP A 73 5.65 0.09 -1.26
N LEU A 74 5.78 1.41 -1.53
CA LEU A 74 4.94 2.12 -2.49
C LEU A 74 5.13 1.57 -3.91
N MET A 75 6.36 1.55 -4.39
CA MET A 75 6.66 1.25 -5.80
C MET A 75 6.55 -0.24 -6.13
N VAL A 76 7.17 -1.09 -5.31
CA VAL A 76 7.14 -2.55 -5.52
C VAL A 76 5.80 -3.12 -5.09
N GLY A 77 5.22 -2.57 -4.00
CA GLY A 77 3.89 -2.96 -3.54
C GLY A 77 2.82 -2.70 -4.59
N LEU A 78 2.75 -1.49 -5.16
CA LEU A 78 1.80 -1.16 -6.23
C LEU A 78 2.02 -2.06 -7.46
N HIS A 79 3.28 -2.26 -7.90
CA HIS A 79 3.56 -3.16 -9.01
C HIS A 79 3.07 -4.58 -8.75
N HIS A 80 3.36 -5.11 -7.56
CA HIS A 80 2.95 -6.47 -7.18
C HIS A 80 1.43 -6.61 -7.03
N GLN A 81 0.80 -5.62 -6.40
CA GLN A 81 -0.65 -5.58 -6.17
C GLN A 81 -1.43 -5.60 -7.49
N LEU A 82 -1.02 -4.81 -8.46
CA LEU A 82 -1.65 -4.78 -9.79
C LEU A 82 -1.56 -6.12 -10.52
N GLY A 83 -0.56 -6.97 -10.20
CA GLY A 83 -0.38 -8.27 -10.82
C GLY A 83 -0.11 -8.21 -12.33
N PHE A 84 0.19 -7.03 -12.86
CA PHE A 84 0.45 -6.84 -14.27
C PHE A 84 1.83 -7.39 -14.62
N ARG A 85 1.85 -8.47 -15.40
CA ARG A 85 3.08 -9.15 -15.77
C ARG A 85 3.59 -8.63 -17.10
N TYR A 86 4.89 -8.31 -17.11
CA TYR A 86 5.64 -7.99 -18.32
C TYR A 86 6.88 -8.86 -18.36
N GLN A 87 6.81 -9.95 -19.12
CA GLN A 87 7.90 -10.93 -19.19
C GLN A 87 9.20 -10.33 -19.74
N ASP A 88 9.10 -9.26 -20.55
CA ASP A 88 10.22 -8.67 -21.29
C ASP A 88 10.62 -7.27 -20.80
N ASP A 89 10.19 -6.86 -19.59
CA ASP A 89 10.50 -5.53 -19.06
C ASP A 89 11.71 -5.55 -18.10
N LEU A 90 12.88 -5.80 -18.66
CA LEU A 90 14.14 -5.84 -17.92
C LEU A 90 14.52 -4.48 -17.29
N ASP A 91 13.97 -3.37 -17.82
CA ASP A 91 14.27 -2.03 -17.30
C ASP A 91 13.46 -1.68 -16.05
N LEU A 92 12.31 -2.34 -15.82
CA LEU A 92 11.43 -1.99 -14.71
C LEU A 92 12.13 -2.05 -13.33
N PRO A 93 12.87 -3.10 -12.96
CA PRO A 93 13.55 -3.15 -11.65
C PRO A 93 14.53 -1.98 -11.47
N LEU A 94 15.26 -1.60 -12.52
CA LEU A 94 16.18 -0.47 -12.49
C LEU A 94 15.43 0.86 -12.31
N GLN A 95 14.30 1.03 -12.99
CA GLN A 95 13.45 2.22 -12.85
C GLN A 95 12.87 2.31 -11.43
N LEU A 96 12.34 1.22 -10.88
CA LEU A 96 11.82 1.18 -9.52
C LEU A 96 12.90 1.55 -8.50
N ARG A 97 14.09 0.96 -8.62
CA ARG A 97 15.24 1.28 -7.78
C ARG A 97 15.60 2.77 -7.83
N ASN A 98 15.66 3.35 -9.02
CA ASN A 98 16.00 4.77 -9.19
C ASN A 98 14.93 5.67 -8.56
N LYS A 99 13.64 5.35 -8.75
CA LYS A 99 12.55 6.10 -8.13
C LYS A 99 12.55 6.00 -6.60
N CYS A 100 12.86 4.83 -6.03
CA CYS A 100 13.05 4.69 -4.59
C CYS A 100 14.20 5.57 -4.08
N ARG A 101 15.33 5.61 -4.80
CA ARG A 101 16.45 6.50 -4.47
C ARG A 101 16.04 7.98 -4.50
N ASP A 102 15.29 8.39 -5.52
CA ASP A 102 14.83 9.76 -5.70
C ASP A 102 13.82 10.19 -4.63
N MET A 103 13.21 9.22 -3.92
CA MET A 103 12.40 9.40 -2.71
C MET A 103 13.19 9.12 -1.41
N SER A 104 14.51 9.23 -1.46
CA SER A 104 15.43 9.09 -0.31
C SER A 104 15.61 7.66 0.23
N GLN A 105 15.23 6.62 -0.53
CA GLN A 105 15.51 5.24 -0.17
C GLN A 105 16.43 4.56 -1.19
N THR A 106 17.74 4.71 -1.01
CA THR A 106 18.72 3.97 -1.80
C THR A 106 18.87 2.55 -1.26
N ILE A 107 18.36 1.56 -1.98
CA ILE A 107 18.36 0.16 -1.56
C ILE A 107 19.78 -0.29 -1.24
N PHE A 108 19.98 -0.94 -0.08
CA PHE A 108 21.26 -1.37 0.50
C PHE A 108 22.25 -0.25 0.87
N SER A 109 21.83 1.02 0.78
CA SER A 109 22.68 2.15 1.12
C SER A 109 21.90 3.17 1.96
N PRO A 110 21.65 2.88 3.24
CA PRO A 110 20.97 3.83 4.13
C PRO A 110 21.84 5.08 4.35
N VAL A 111 21.20 6.14 4.84
CA VAL A 111 21.85 7.45 5.05
C VAL A 111 22.97 7.34 6.07
N ASP A 112 22.80 6.53 7.10
CA ASP A 112 23.77 6.32 8.17
C ASP A 112 23.68 4.90 8.77
N VAL A 113 24.46 4.64 9.80
CA VAL A 113 24.51 3.34 10.50
C VAL A 113 23.23 2.98 11.25
N ALA A 114 22.36 3.95 11.53
CA ALA A 114 21.06 3.71 12.16
C ALA A 114 20.01 3.20 11.15
N GLY A 115 20.30 3.29 9.86
CA GLY A 115 19.40 2.90 8.79
C GLY A 115 18.46 4.04 8.36
N TRP A 116 17.34 3.70 7.73
CA TRP A 116 16.27 4.66 7.44
C TRP A 116 15.39 4.80 8.67
N GLN A 117 15.07 6.03 9.07
CA GLN A 117 14.23 6.30 10.24
C GLN A 117 12.79 5.83 10.01
N GLY A 118 12.30 5.98 8.79
CA GLY A 118 11.01 5.45 8.39
C GLY A 118 9.82 6.36 8.72
N ASN A 119 8.64 5.84 8.44
CA ASN A 119 7.35 6.48 8.71
C ASN A 119 7.30 7.96 8.23
N HIS A 120 7.16 8.95 9.11
CA HIS A 120 7.04 10.36 8.73
C HIS A 120 8.23 10.89 7.91
N ASP A 121 9.42 10.32 8.07
CA ASP A 121 10.60 10.74 7.31
C ASP A 121 10.51 10.42 5.81
N TRP A 122 9.56 9.56 5.43
CA TRP A 122 9.28 9.27 4.02
C TRP A 122 8.49 10.36 3.30
N ILE A 123 7.87 11.31 4.03
CA ILE A 123 7.00 12.34 3.47
C ILE A 123 7.47 13.73 3.87
N ASN A 124 7.80 14.54 2.87
CA ASN A 124 8.10 15.95 2.97
C ASN A 124 7.65 16.68 1.70
N SER A 125 7.87 17.98 1.61
CA SER A 125 7.47 18.80 0.47
C SER A 125 8.10 18.40 -0.87
N GLU A 126 9.22 17.67 -0.84
CA GLU A 126 9.89 17.15 -2.04
C GLU A 126 9.42 15.73 -2.39
N THR A 127 9.35 14.85 -1.40
CA THR A 127 9.07 13.42 -1.64
C THR A 127 7.60 13.15 -1.89
N LEU A 128 6.65 13.88 -1.28
CA LEU A 128 5.23 13.65 -1.49
C LEU A 128 4.80 13.83 -2.95
N PRO A 129 5.15 14.91 -3.66
CA PRO A 129 4.86 15.02 -5.09
C PRO A 129 5.49 13.91 -5.93
N LYS A 130 6.72 13.49 -5.59
CA LYS A 130 7.40 12.37 -6.27
C LYS A 130 6.68 11.04 -6.06
N ARG A 131 6.07 10.82 -4.90
CA ARG A 131 5.29 9.61 -4.61
C ARG A 131 4.08 9.52 -5.53
N TRP A 132 3.36 10.62 -5.75
CA TRP A 132 2.24 10.70 -6.69
C TRP A 132 2.70 10.52 -8.15
N GLU A 133 3.73 11.27 -8.56
CA GLU A 133 4.30 11.18 -9.91
C GLU A 133 4.77 9.76 -10.25
N PHE A 134 5.45 9.11 -9.31
CA PHE A 134 6.02 7.79 -9.55
C PHE A 134 4.98 6.67 -9.51
N ALA A 135 3.93 6.79 -8.69
CA ALA A 135 2.78 5.90 -8.75
C ALA A 135 2.03 6.05 -10.08
N ASP A 136 1.78 7.29 -10.51
CA ASP A 136 1.17 7.59 -11.82
C ASP A 136 2.03 7.09 -12.99
N TYR A 137 3.36 7.23 -12.90
CA TYR A 137 4.28 6.68 -13.89
C TYR A 137 4.07 5.17 -14.13
N LEU A 138 3.83 4.39 -13.06
CA LEU A 138 3.55 2.96 -13.19
C LEU A 138 2.22 2.72 -13.92
N LEU A 139 1.18 3.44 -13.55
CA LEU A 139 -0.14 3.32 -14.21
C LEU A 139 -0.07 3.70 -15.69
N ILE A 140 0.63 4.80 -16.04
CA ILE A 140 0.87 5.22 -17.43
C ILE A 140 1.63 4.13 -18.18
N ARG A 141 2.66 3.55 -17.60
CA ARG A 141 3.45 2.49 -18.20
C ARG A 141 2.59 1.28 -18.53
N TYR A 142 1.74 0.86 -17.61
CA TYR A 142 0.82 -0.25 -17.80
C TYR A 142 -0.25 0.05 -18.84
N TRP A 143 -0.82 1.25 -18.81
CA TRP A 143 -1.76 1.71 -19.81
C TRP A 143 -1.19 1.63 -21.23
N LYS A 144 0.01 2.15 -21.44
CA LYS A 144 0.67 2.14 -22.74
C LYS A 144 0.99 0.72 -23.25
N LYS A 145 1.29 -0.20 -22.35
CA LYS A 145 1.62 -1.58 -22.72
C LYS A 145 0.38 -2.42 -23.05
N ASN A 146 -0.63 -2.38 -22.19
CA ASN A 146 -1.87 -3.13 -22.40
C ASN A 146 -3.02 -2.58 -21.55
N LYS A 147 -3.77 -1.65 -22.10
CA LYS A 147 -4.93 -1.05 -21.42
C LYS A 147 -6.00 -2.05 -21.00
N ASN A 148 -6.14 -3.20 -21.70
CA ASN A 148 -7.14 -4.20 -21.36
C ASN A 148 -6.89 -4.88 -20.00
N GLN A 149 -5.68 -4.80 -19.43
CA GLN A 149 -5.41 -5.32 -18.10
C GLN A 149 -6.28 -4.63 -17.03
N PHE A 150 -6.58 -3.34 -17.19
CA PHE A 150 -7.46 -2.60 -16.28
C PHE A 150 -8.90 -3.15 -16.28
N LYS A 151 -9.44 -3.47 -17.46
CA LYS A 151 -10.75 -4.16 -17.56
C LYS A 151 -10.69 -5.56 -16.94
N ASN A 152 -9.63 -6.31 -17.18
CA ASN A 152 -9.49 -7.66 -16.65
C ASN A 152 -9.36 -7.64 -15.11
N LEU A 153 -8.66 -6.64 -14.57
CA LEU A 153 -8.60 -6.42 -13.12
C LEU A 153 -9.99 -6.17 -12.55
N LEU A 154 -10.76 -5.25 -13.15
CA LEU A 154 -12.11 -4.97 -12.68
C LEU A 154 -12.99 -6.23 -12.72
N LYS A 155 -12.94 -7.00 -13.81
CA LYS A 155 -13.68 -8.27 -13.93
C LYS A 155 -13.27 -9.29 -12.85
N ALA A 156 -12.00 -9.32 -12.48
CA ALA A 156 -11.52 -10.21 -11.41
C ALA A 156 -12.06 -9.79 -10.04
N LEU A 157 -12.26 -8.49 -9.81
CA LEU A 157 -12.73 -7.95 -8.53
C LEU A 157 -14.24 -8.07 -8.34
N VAL A 158 -15.03 -7.78 -9.40
CA VAL A 158 -16.51 -7.67 -9.28
C VAL A 158 -17.28 -8.65 -10.16
N GLY A 159 -16.58 -9.45 -10.98
CA GLY A 159 -17.22 -10.35 -11.95
C GLY A 159 -17.58 -9.63 -13.26
N THR A 160 -18.45 -10.25 -14.07
CA THR A 160 -18.76 -9.75 -15.42
C THR A 160 -20.15 -9.14 -15.56
N LYS A 161 -20.96 -9.16 -14.50
CA LYS A 161 -22.37 -8.75 -14.51
C LYS A 161 -22.66 -7.57 -13.56
N GLU A 162 -21.69 -7.13 -12.79
CA GLU A 162 -21.86 -6.01 -11.86
C GLU A 162 -22.07 -4.72 -12.63
N THR A 163 -23.07 -3.94 -12.27
CA THR A 163 -23.41 -2.64 -12.87
C THR A 163 -23.59 -1.54 -11.82
N ASN A 164 -23.61 -1.90 -10.52
CA ASN A 164 -23.73 -0.93 -9.46
C ASN A 164 -22.41 -0.18 -9.29
N LEU A 165 -22.42 1.13 -9.58
CA LEU A 165 -21.24 1.99 -9.53
C LEU A 165 -20.59 2.03 -8.15
N GLU A 166 -21.40 2.12 -7.10
CA GLU A 166 -20.89 2.18 -5.73
C GLU A 166 -20.18 0.88 -5.35
N VAL A 167 -20.72 -0.26 -5.74
CA VAL A 167 -20.06 -1.57 -5.53
C VAL A 167 -18.74 -1.65 -6.30
N ILE A 168 -18.73 -1.21 -7.56
CA ILE A 168 -17.56 -1.22 -8.43
C ILE A 168 -16.44 -0.34 -7.84
N VAL A 169 -16.78 0.91 -7.49
CA VAL A 169 -15.81 1.89 -6.97
C VAL A 169 -15.29 1.43 -5.60
N ASN A 170 -16.16 0.94 -4.70
CA ASN A 170 -15.74 0.40 -3.42
C ASN A 170 -14.78 -0.78 -3.58
N LYS A 171 -15.04 -1.70 -4.50
CA LYS A 171 -14.14 -2.85 -4.73
C LYS A 171 -12.79 -2.44 -5.27
N LEU A 172 -12.72 -1.44 -6.15
CA LEU A 172 -11.46 -0.89 -6.64
C LEU A 172 -10.72 -0.12 -5.52
N LYS A 173 -11.46 0.67 -4.72
CA LYS A 173 -10.91 1.35 -3.54
C LYS A 173 -10.35 0.35 -2.52
N ASP A 174 -11.11 -0.67 -2.14
CA ASP A 174 -10.69 -1.70 -1.20
C ASP A 174 -9.45 -2.45 -1.72
N PHE A 175 -9.40 -2.72 -3.01
CA PHE A 175 -8.21 -3.29 -3.65
C PHE A 175 -6.98 -2.38 -3.51
N MET A 176 -7.14 -1.05 -3.63
CA MET A 176 -6.04 -0.10 -3.53
C MET A 176 -5.62 0.21 -2.08
N PHE A 177 -6.55 0.24 -1.15
CA PHE A 177 -6.36 0.73 0.23
C PHE A 177 -6.51 -0.35 1.31
N CYS A 178 -6.59 -1.63 0.95
CA CYS A 178 -6.75 -2.71 1.93
C CYS A 178 -7.94 -2.47 2.89
N ASN A 179 -9.13 -2.18 2.34
CA ASN A 179 -10.39 -1.95 3.07
C ASN A 179 -10.41 -0.69 3.96
N TYR A 180 -9.60 0.33 3.65
CA TYR A 180 -9.69 1.61 4.34
C TYR A 180 -10.93 2.39 3.90
N GLU A 181 -11.63 3.00 4.85
CA GLU A 181 -12.77 3.88 4.55
C GLU A 181 -12.26 5.28 4.16
N ILE A 182 -12.75 5.79 3.03
CA ILE A 182 -12.56 7.19 2.61
C ILE A 182 -13.82 7.99 2.95
N LYS A 183 -13.71 9.30 2.98
CA LYS A 183 -14.84 10.18 3.29
C LYS A 183 -15.92 10.10 2.20
N ASP A 184 -17.17 10.37 2.57
CA ASP A 184 -18.30 10.36 1.64
C ASP A 184 -18.10 11.29 0.44
N GLU A 185 -17.48 12.45 0.66
CA GLU A 185 -17.14 13.41 -0.40
C GLU A 185 -16.12 12.83 -1.39
N GLU A 186 -15.11 12.15 -0.88
CA GLU A 186 -14.07 11.48 -1.70
C GLU A 186 -14.66 10.28 -2.45
N MET A 187 -15.61 9.55 -1.84
CA MET A 187 -16.32 8.47 -2.51
C MET A 187 -17.20 8.98 -3.64
N THR A 188 -17.92 10.08 -3.41
CA THR A 188 -18.73 10.72 -4.46
C THR A 188 -17.86 11.16 -5.63
N GLU A 189 -16.72 11.78 -5.36
CA GLU A 189 -15.78 12.18 -6.41
C GLU A 189 -15.18 10.97 -7.13
N ALA A 190 -14.86 9.89 -6.41
CA ALA A 190 -14.38 8.65 -7.02
C ALA A 190 -15.40 8.04 -8.00
N ILE A 191 -16.68 8.08 -7.66
CA ILE A 191 -17.77 7.66 -8.56
C ILE A 191 -17.82 8.55 -9.79
N ASN A 192 -17.77 9.88 -9.64
CA ASN A 192 -17.76 10.82 -10.75
C ASN A 192 -16.56 10.60 -11.68
N VAL A 193 -15.37 10.37 -11.12
CA VAL A 193 -14.18 10.05 -11.90
C VAL A 193 -14.35 8.72 -12.66
N PHE A 194 -14.98 7.72 -12.06
CA PHE A 194 -15.25 6.46 -12.74
C PHE A 194 -16.28 6.61 -13.87
N ILE A 195 -17.33 7.38 -13.67
CA ILE A 195 -18.33 7.71 -14.72
C ILE A 195 -17.60 8.36 -15.90
N GLY A 196 -16.76 9.38 -15.64
CA GLY A 196 -15.96 10.06 -16.64
C GLY A 196 -16.83 10.71 -17.74
N GLU A 197 -16.56 10.34 -18.99
CA GLU A 197 -17.27 10.86 -20.16
C GLU A 197 -18.51 10.02 -20.55
N VAL A 198 -18.81 8.93 -19.83
CA VAL A 198 -19.97 8.08 -20.12
C VAL A 198 -21.21 8.75 -19.59
N PRO A 199 -22.28 8.89 -20.41
CA PRO A 199 -23.54 9.47 -19.93
C PRO A 199 -24.11 8.70 -18.73
N GLU A 200 -24.54 9.41 -17.69
CA GLU A 200 -25.14 8.79 -16.49
C GLU A 200 -26.33 7.89 -16.82
N SER A 201 -27.14 8.29 -17.80
CA SER A 201 -28.28 7.50 -18.26
C SER A 201 -27.91 6.08 -18.68
N TYR A 202 -26.69 5.83 -19.15
CA TYR A 202 -26.24 4.49 -19.55
C TYR A 202 -26.08 3.53 -18.36
N PHE A 203 -25.82 4.08 -17.18
CA PHE A 203 -25.80 3.30 -15.94
C PHE A 203 -27.20 3.06 -15.40
N GLU A 204 -28.10 4.03 -15.56
CA GLU A 204 -29.48 3.95 -15.09
C GLU A 204 -30.34 2.98 -15.93
N ASP A 205 -30.20 3.01 -17.24
CA ASP A 205 -30.97 2.20 -18.19
C ASP A 205 -30.36 0.81 -18.50
N GLY A 206 -29.17 0.53 -17.90
CA GLY A 206 -28.48 -0.74 -18.07
C GLY A 206 -27.76 -0.89 -19.43
N THR A 207 -27.60 0.20 -20.18
CA THR A 207 -26.83 0.19 -21.44
C THR A 207 -25.34 -0.04 -21.17
N TRP A 208 -24.80 0.57 -20.09
CA TRP A 208 -23.42 0.37 -19.70
C TRP A 208 -23.20 -1.04 -19.11
N THR A 209 -22.12 -1.67 -19.51
CA THR A 209 -21.70 -2.96 -18.96
C THR A 209 -20.17 -2.97 -18.73
N ILE A 210 -19.73 -3.87 -17.87
CA ILE A 210 -18.30 -4.09 -17.59
C ILE A 210 -17.51 -4.56 -18.83
N ASN A 211 -18.21 -4.89 -19.94
CA ASN A 211 -17.58 -5.26 -21.19
C ASN A 211 -17.32 -4.07 -22.13
N ASP A 212 -17.83 -2.89 -21.81
CA ASP A 212 -17.73 -1.73 -22.69
C ASP A 212 -16.29 -1.31 -22.95
N SER A 213 -16.09 -0.65 -24.08
CA SER A 213 -14.79 -0.17 -24.52
C SER A 213 -14.24 0.96 -23.66
N SER A 214 -15.09 1.69 -22.91
CA SER A 214 -14.75 2.74 -21.95
C SER A 214 -14.13 2.21 -20.67
N VAL A 215 -14.47 1.00 -20.23
CA VAL A 215 -14.09 0.44 -18.94
C VAL A 215 -12.58 0.49 -18.65
N PRO A 216 -11.67 0.15 -19.58
CA PRO A 216 -10.23 0.30 -19.30
C PRO A 216 -9.86 1.72 -18.88
N ARG A 217 -10.44 2.73 -19.51
CA ARG A 217 -10.18 4.14 -19.23
C ARG A 217 -10.76 4.55 -17.88
N GLN A 218 -12.00 4.17 -17.61
CA GLN A 218 -12.68 4.43 -16.34
C GLN A 218 -11.89 3.88 -15.13
N VAL A 219 -11.45 2.63 -15.22
CA VAL A 219 -10.62 2.01 -14.16
C VAL A 219 -9.27 2.72 -14.02
N TYR A 220 -8.63 3.03 -15.13
CA TYR A 220 -7.35 3.74 -15.12
C TYR A 220 -7.47 5.12 -14.48
N ASP A 221 -8.48 5.91 -14.84
CA ASP A 221 -8.68 7.26 -14.28
C ASP A 221 -9.05 7.20 -12.80
N LEU A 222 -9.92 6.27 -12.38
CA LEU A 222 -10.21 6.04 -10.96
C LEU A 222 -8.94 5.67 -10.18
N MET A 223 -8.12 4.76 -10.69
CA MET A 223 -6.87 4.40 -10.00
C MET A 223 -5.93 5.60 -9.88
N ARG A 224 -5.85 6.46 -10.90
CA ARG A 224 -5.06 7.70 -10.83
C ARG A 224 -5.59 8.68 -9.77
N TYR A 225 -6.89 8.75 -9.59
CA TYR A 225 -7.50 9.52 -8.51
C TYR A 225 -7.14 8.93 -7.15
N LEU A 226 -7.28 7.61 -6.98
CA LEU A 226 -7.03 6.94 -5.71
C LEU A 226 -5.57 7.03 -5.23
N ILE A 227 -4.59 6.97 -6.13
CA ILE A 227 -3.16 7.01 -5.74
C ILE A 227 -2.70 8.36 -5.16
N VAL A 228 -3.46 9.44 -5.36
CA VAL A 228 -3.11 10.75 -4.80
C VAL A 228 -3.76 10.99 -3.44
N LEU A 229 -4.72 10.16 -3.03
CA LEU A 229 -5.33 10.26 -1.72
C LEU A 229 -4.32 9.91 -0.60
N PRO A 230 -4.44 10.59 0.57
CA PRO A 230 -3.54 10.33 1.71
C PRO A 230 -3.53 8.86 2.14
N GLU A 231 -4.66 8.20 2.09
CA GLU A 231 -4.87 6.80 2.48
C GLU A 231 -3.99 5.84 1.66
N PHE A 232 -3.75 6.15 0.40
CA PHE A 232 -2.87 5.36 -0.44
C PHE A 232 -1.41 5.34 0.04
N GLN A 233 -1.00 6.31 0.84
CA GLN A 233 0.35 6.37 1.40
C GLN A 233 0.53 5.46 2.62
N LEU A 234 -0.56 4.90 3.16
CA LEU A 234 -0.59 4.13 4.40
C LEU A 234 -0.58 2.61 4.16
N LYS A 235 -0.13 1.85 5.17
CA LYS A 235 -0.17 0.39 5.24
C LYS A 235 -0.45 -0.09 6.65
#